data_43e01c1c53766934c6b2990858bc0527
#
_entry.id   43e01c1c53766934c6b2990858bc0527
#
_cell.length_a   1.000
_cell.length_b   1.000
_cell.length_c   1.000
_cell.angle_alpha   90.00
_cell.angle_beta   90.00
_cell.angle_gamma   90.00
#
_symmetry.space_group_name_H-M   'P 1'
#
loop_
_entity.id
_entity.type
_entity.pdbx_description
1 polymer ?
#
loop_
_entity_poly.entity_id
_entity_poly.type
_entity_poly.pdbx_seq_one_letter_code
_entity_poly.pdbx_strand_id
1 'polypeptide(L)'
;MCGMENQDKKPIRSFKDLRVYQITYRAAITVMTKIVPKLPDDEKSGLKKQLSNACKSIPALIAEGYAKKHQKKHFQRYLDDAMGESNEMITHLSFCKDIYGKYIKYIEDGLCDRLIEIYDIAGRQLYTLAKKWTNFKDR
;
A
#
# COMPACT_ATOMS: atom_id res chain seq x y z
N MET A 1 -4.73 19.32 -7.33
CA MET A 1 -5.96 18.90 -8.02
C MET A 1 -5.77 18.81 -9.50
N CYS A 2 -5.31 19.88 -10.15
CA CYS A 2 -5.07 19.84 -11.59
C CYS A 2 -4.06 18.79 -12.02
N GLY A 3 -3.01 18.57 -11.23
CA GLY A 3 -2.02 17.55 -11.53
C GLY A 3 -2.58 16.13 -11.46
N MET A 4 -3.56 15.90 -10.60
CA MET A 4 -4.23 14.60 -10.50
C MET A 4 -5.12 14.32 -11.71
N GLU A 5 -5.83 15.33 -12.18
CA GLU A 5 -6.67 15.20 -13.35
C GLU A 5 -5.84 14.89 -14.59
N ASN A 6 -4.68 15.54 -14.72
CA ASN A 6 -3.77 15.30 -15.83
C ASN A 6 -3.18 13.89 -15.78
N GLN A 7 -2.88 13.37 -14.58
CA GLN A 7 -2.37 12.01 -14.43
C GLN A 7 -3.44 10.98 -14.80
N ASP A 8 -4.70 11.24 -14.40
CA ASP A 8 -5.81 10.33 -14.69
C ASP A 8 -6.11 10.25 -16.19
N LYS A 9 -5.71 11.26 -16.95
CA LYS A 9 -5.92 11.33 -18.41
C LYS A 9 -4.78 10.68 -19.20
N LYS A 10 -3.64 10.39 -18.56
CA LYS A 10 -2.53 9.74 -19.22
C LYS A 10 -2.81 8.26 -19.45
N PRO A 11 -2.50 7.73 -20.64
CA PRO A 11 -2.68 6.31 -20.88
C PRO A 11 -1.76 5.50 -19.96
N ILE A 12 -2.30 4.42 -19.44
CA ILE A 12 -1.55 3.51 -18.59
C ILE A 12 -0.82 2.52 -19.48
N ARG A 13 0.50 2.55 -19.47
CA ARG A 13 1.36 1.70 -20.29
C ARG A 13 2.04 0.63 -19.47
N SER A 14 2.16 0.83 -18.18
CA SER A 14 2.89 -0.03 -17.26
C SER A 14 2.20 0.02 -15.90
N PHE A 15 2.40 -1.02 -15.08
CA PHE A 15 1.91 -0.98 -13.69
C PHE A 15 2.47 0.22 -12.92
N LYS A 16 3.64 0.71 -13.34
CA LYS A 16 4.27 1.89 -12.71
C LYS A 16 3.48 3.18 -12.92
N ASP A 17 2.60 3.20 -13.90
CA ASP A 17 1.73 4.34 -14.16
C ASP A 17 0.50 4.36 -13.26
N LEU A 18 0.20 3.25 -12.59
CA LEU A 18 -0.91 3.17 -11.65
C LEU A 18 -0.58 3.98 -10.40
N ARG A 19 -1.46 4.92 -10.07
CA ARG A 19 -1.24 5.79 -8.92
C ARG A 19 -1.13 5.00 -7.62
N VAL A 20 -1.99 3.99 -7.44
CA VAL A 20 -1.96 3.17 -6.22
C VAL A 20 -0.66 2.38 -6.10
N TYR A 21 -0.07 1.97 -7.22
CA TYR A 21 1.28 1.38 -7.18
C TYR A 21 2.29 2.38 -6.67
N GLN A 22 2.27 3.59 -7.20
CA GLN A 22 3.23 4.63 -6.83
C GLN A 22 3.16 4.99 -5.35
N ILE A 23 1.95 5.21 -4.82
CA ILE A 23 1.82 5.60 -3.41
C ILE A 23 2.18 4.46 -2.46
N THR A 24 1.84 3.22 -2.79
CA THR A 24 2.15 2.07 -1.93
C THR A 24 3.64 1.70 -2.01
N TYR A 25 4.27 1.90 -3.15
CA TYR A 25 5.72 1.73 -3.27
C TYR A 25 6.46 2.73 -2.38
N ARG A 26 6.10 4.00 -2.45
CA ARG A 26 6.72 5.04 -1.61
C ARG A 26 6.46 4.81 -0.14
N ALA A 27 5.24 4.40 0.21
CA ALA A 27 4.90 4.08 1.59
C ALA A 27 5.77 2.93 2.11
N ALA A 28 6.00 1.90 1.29
CA ALA A 28 6.87 0.78 1.67
C ALA A 28 8.29 1.25 1.97
N ILE A 29 8.84 2.13 1.14
CA ILE A 29 10.16 2.70 1.39
C ILE A 29 10.19 3.44 2.72
N THR A 30 9.18 4.24 3.00
CA THR A 30 9.09 4.99 4.25
C THR A 30 8.99 4.04 5.46
N VAL A 31 8.15 3.00 5.38
CA VAL A 31 8.02 2.01 6.44
C VAL A 31 9.36 1.32 6.71
N MET A 32 10.04 0.89 5.65
CA MET A 32 11.30 0.15 5.77
C MET A 32 12.45 1.00 6.27
N THR A 33 12.45 2.28 5.98
CA THR A 33 13.56 3.17 6.34
C THR A 33 13.33 3.98 7.61
N LYS A 34 12.07 4.27 7.94
CA LYS A 34 11.74 5.19 9.06
C LYS A 34 10.96 4.55 10.20
N ILE A 35 10.33 3.41 9.98
CA ILE A 35 9.56 2.73 11.03
C ILE A 35 10.27 1.48 11.50
N VAL A 36 10.48 0.51 10.61
CA VAL A 36 11.01 -0.81 10.97
C VAL A 36 12.35 -0.72 11.71
N PRO A 37 13.35 0.08 11.24
CA PRO A 37 14.63 0.14 11.97
C PRO A 37 14.54 0.76 13.36
N LYS A 38 13.46 1.47 13.65
CA LYS A 38 13.29 2.15 14.95
C LYS A 38 12.57 1.30 15.98
N LEU A 39 11.96 0.19 15.56
CA LEU A 39 11.28 -0.70 16.47
C LEU A 39 12.31 -1.51 17.27
N PRO A 40 11.97 -1.93 18.50
CA PRO A 40 12.91 -2.70 19.32
C PRO A 40 13.21 -4.08 18.73
N ASP A 41 14.37 -4.63 19.06
CA ASP A 41 14.82 -5.92 18.54
C ASP A 41 13.90 -7.07 18.95
N ASP A 42 13.15 -6.92 20.04
CA ASP A 42 12.15 -7.89 20.48
C ASP A 42 11.07 -8.13 19.42
N GLU A 43 10.88 -7.16 18.53
CA GLU A 43 9.88 -7.24 17.47
C GLU A 43 10.43 -7.79 16.16
N LYS A 44 11.64 -8.31 16.16
CA LYS A 44 12.26 -8.82 14.94
C LYS A 44 11.44 -9.87 14.22
N SER A 45 10.86 -10.81 14.94
CA SER A 45 9.98 -11.84 14.36
C SER A 45 8.49 -11.49 14.49
N GLY A 46 8.17 -10.36 15.11
CA GLY A 46 6.81 -9.87 15.26
C GLY A 46 6.54 -8.71 14.33
N LEU A 47 6.38 -7.52 14.91
CA LEU A 47 5.92 -6.33 14.20
C LEU A 47 6.86 -5.90 13.07
N LYS A 48 8.18 -6.01 13.27
CA LYS A 48 9.15 -5.69 12.21
C LYS A 48 8.94 -6.56 10.98
N LYS A 49 8.80 -7.88 11.21
CA LYS A 49 8.61 -8.83 10.12
C LYS A 49 7.27 -8.61 9.42
N GLN A 50 6.21 -8.41 10.20
CA GLN A 50 4.87 -8.23 9.67
C GLN A 50 4.77 -6.95 8.82
N LEU A 51 5.32 -5.84 9.32
CA LEU A 51 5.36 -4.58 8.57
C LEU A 51 6.17 -4.73 7.27
N SER A 52 7.34 -5.36 7.37
CA SER A 52 8.24 -5.54 6.23
C SER A 52 7.58 -6.38 5.12
N ASN A 53 6.94 -7.47 5.50
CA ASN A 53 6.30 -8.35 4.53
C ASN A 53 5.07 -7.71 3.91
N ALA A 54 4.19 -7.13 4.72
CA ALA A 54 2.95 -6.56 4.23
C ALA A 54 3.19 -5.34 3.35
N CYS A 55 4.08 -4.43 3.75
CA CYS A 55 4.28 -3.20 2.97
C CYS A 55 4.86 -3.48 1.57
N LYS A 56 5.74 -4.48 1.46
CA LYS A 56 6.34 -4.84 0.17
C LYS A 56 5.39 -5.65 -0.69
N SER A 57 4.49 -6.43 -0.09
CA SER A 57 3.57 -7.27 -0.84
C SER A 57 2.53 -6.47 -1.62
N ILE A 58 2.15 -5.29 -1.14
CA ILE A 58 1.10 -4.49 -1.80
C ILE A 58 1.51 -4.06 -3.21
N PRO A 59 2.62 -3.33 -3.42
CA PRO A 59 3.02 -2.99 -4.78
C PRO A 59 3.36 -4.23 -5.61
N ALA A 60 3.89 -5.28 -5.00
CA ALA A 60 4.17 -6.53 -5.73
C ALA A 60 2.89 -7.18 -6.26
N LEU A 61 1.83 -7.23 -5.46
CA LEU A 61 0.54 -7.77 -5.88
C LEU A 61 -0.08 -6.94 -7.01
N ILE A 62 0.04 -5.63 -6.93
CA ILE A 62 -0.49 -4.74 -7.97
C ILE A 62 0.25 -4.99 -9.29
N ALA A 63 1.58 -5.07 -9.25
CA ALA A 63 2.39 -5.32 -10.44
C ALA A 63 2.09 -6.69 -11.05
N GLU A 64 1.99 -7.72 -10.20
CA GLU A 64 1.70 -9.08 -10.64
C GLU A 64 0.29 -9.18 -11.21
N GLY A 65 -0.68 -8.56 -10.56
CA GLY A 65 -2.06 -8.52 -11.06
C GLY A 65 -2.15 -7.81 -12.39
N TYR A 66 -1.42 -6.71 -12.56
CA TYR A 66 -1.41 -5.97 -13.82
C TYR A 66 -0.92 -6.82 -14.99
N ALA A 67 0.04 -7.69 -14.75
CA ALA A 67 0.51 -8.61 -15.78
C ALA A 67 -0.60 -9.56 -16.27
N LYS A 68 -1.63 -9.77 -15.45
CA LYS A 68 -2.77 -10.65 -15.74
C LYS A 68 -4.06 -9.86 -16.01
N LYS A 69 -3.93 -8.60 -16.36
CA LYS A 69 -5.09 -7.69 -16.53
C LYS A 69 -6.05 -8.11 -17.63
N HIS A 70 -5.59 -8.90 -18.58
CA HIS A 70 -6.43 -9.48 -19.63
C HIS A 70 -7.38 -10.55 -19.07
N GLN A 71 -7.12 -11.05 -17.89
CA GLN A 71 -7.99 -11.99 -17.18
C GLN A 71 -8.60 -11.28 -15.99
N LYS A 72 -9.78 -10.71 -16.20
CA LYS A 72 -10.47 -9.84 -15.25
C LYS A 72 -10.53 -10.39 -13.83
N LYS A 73 -10.94 -11.66 -13.67
CA LYS A 73 -11.07 -12.26 -12.35
C LYS A 73 -9.72 -12.38 -11.64
N HIS A 74 -8.66 -12.67 -12.39
CA HIS A 74 -7.32 -12.76 -11.83
C HIS A 74 -6.84 -11.39 -11.36
N PHE A 75 -7.01 -10.37 -12.19
CA PHE A 75 -6.61 -9.02 -11.79
C PHE A 75 -7.37 -8.55 -10.55
N GLN A 76 -8.69 -8.77 -10.53
CA GLN A 76 -9.51 -8.39 -9.37
C GLN A 76 -9.06 -9.10 -8.10
N ARG A 77 -8.70 -10.38 -8.21
CA ARG A 77 -8.22 -11.16 -7.07
C ARG A 77 -6.93 -10.57 -6.50
N TYR A 78 -5.98 -10.20 -7.36
CA TYR A 78 -4.74 -9.57 -6.90
C TYR A 78 -5.01 -8.23 -6.23
N LEU A 79 -5.95 -7.44 -6.76
CA LEU A 79 -6.32 -6.17 -6.15
C LEU A 79 -7.02 -6.37 -4.81
N ASP A 80 -7.86 -7.40 -4.70
CA ASP A 80 -8.52 -7.76 -3.43
C ASP A 80 -7.47 -8.18 -2.38
N ASP A 81 -6.50 -8.97 -2.78
CA ASP A 81 -5.42 -9.38 -1.88
C ASP A 81 -4.60 -8.17 -1.42
N ALA A 82 -4.33 -7.23 -2.33
CA ALA A 82 -3.64 -5.99 -1.99
C ALA A 82 -4.45 -5.13 -1.01
N MET A 83 -5.78 -5.11 -1.14
CA MET A 83 -6.65 -4.42 -0.18
C MET A 83 -6.54 -5.04 1.22
N GLY A 84 -6.53 -6.38 1.28
CA GLY A 84 -6.35 -7.09 2.54
C GLY A 84 -5.02 -6.73 3.20
N GLU A 85 -3.95 -6.70 2.43
CA GLU A 85 -2.63 -6.31 2.94
C GLU A 85 -2.60 -4.83 3.39
N SER A 86 -3.35 -3.96 2.72
CA SER A 86 -3.46 -2.55 3.14
C SER A 86 -4.13 -2.44 4.51
N ASN A 87 -5.17 -3.22 4.76
CA ASN A 87 -5.82 -3.27 6.08
C ASN A 87 -4.88 -3.84 7.14
N GLU A 88 -4.06 -4.83 6.78
CA GLU A 88 -3.04 -5.34 7.68
C GLU A 88 -2.02 -4.25 8.04
N MET A 89 -1.60 -3.45 7.05
CA MET A 89 -0.68 -2.34 7.33
C MET A 89 -1.28 -1.34 8.30
N ILE A 90 -2.56 -0.99 8.13
CA ILE A 90 -3.26 -0.09 9.06
C ILE A 90 -3.21 -0.66 10.47
N THR A 91 -3.50 -1.95 10.61
CA THR A 91 -3.50 -2.62 11.91
C THR A 91 -2.10 -2.64 12.53
N HIS A 92 -1.09 -3.02 11.76
CA HIS A 92 0.29 -3.09 12.28
C HIS A 92 0.83 -1.72 12.64
N LEU A 93 0.53 -0.70 11.85
CA LEU A 93 0.93 0.68 12.15
C LEU A 93 0.21 1.22 13.38
N SER A 94 -1.04 0.79 13.58
CA SER A 94 -1.80 1.15 14.79
C SER A 94 -1.15 0.53 16.03
N PHE A 95 -0.75 -0.73 15.95
CA PHE A 95 0.02 -1.37 17.04
C PHE A 95 1.32 -0.63 17.29
N CYS A 96 2.04 -0.27 16.23
CA CYS A 96 3.29 0.46 16.33
C CYS A 96 3.09 1.77 17.10
N LYS A 97 2.07 2.53 16.72
CA LYS A 97 1.73 3.80 17.34
C LYS A 97 1.31 3.62 18.81
N ASP A 98 0.40 2.69 19.07
CA ASP A 98 -0.21 2.55 20.38
C ASP A 98 0.72 1.91 21.40
N ILE A 99 1.58 1.00 20.96
CA ILE A 99 2.51 0.31 21.87
C ILE A 99 3.80 1.13 22.04
N TYR A 100 4.35 1.64 20.95
CA TYR A 100 5.69 2.22 20.94
C TYR A 100 5.75 3.73 20.72
N GLY A 101 4.65 4.36 20.34
CA GLY A 101 4.65 5.77 19.95
C GLY A 101 5.17 6.74 21.00
N LYS A 102 5.05 6.37 22.28
CA LYS A 102 5.54 7.21 23.40
C LYS A 102 7.00 6.90 23.75
N TYR A 103 7.51 5.75 23.34
CA TYR A 103 8.80 5.23 23.79
C TYR A 103 9.87 5.26 22.72
N ILE A 104 9.48 5.39 21.46
CA ILE A 104 10.45 5.41 20.37
C ILE A 104 10.71 6.86 19.97
N LYS A 105 11.81 7.39 20.52
CA LYS A 105 12.22 8.77 20.28
C LYS A 105 12.58 9.10 18.84
N TYR A 106 12.72 8.07 18.00
CA TYR A 106 13.30 8.23 16.67
C TYR A 106 12.29 8.05 15.53
N ILE A 107 11.04 7.74 15.86
CA ILE A 107 9.98 7.75 14.86
C ILE A 107 9.40 9.17 14.86
N GLU A 108 9.39 9.79 13.69
CA GLU A 108 8.86 11.13 13.52
C GLU A 108 7.41 11.21 14.03
N ASP A 109 7.12 12.25 14.79
CA ASP A 109 5.80 12.45 15.36
C ASP A 109 4.75 12.52 14.25
N GLY A 110 3.66 11.77 14.40
CA GLY A 110 2.57 11.72 13.43
C GLY A 110 2.84 10.87 12.20
N LEU A 111 4.03 10.28 12.05
CA LEU A 111 4.35 9.49 10.87
C LEU A 111 3.46 8.25 10.73
N CYS A 112 3.20 7.54 11.83
CA CYS A 112 2.31 6.38 11.79
C CYS A 112 0.91 6.77 11.33
N ASP A 113 0.38 7.89 11.83
CA ASP A 113 -0.95 8.37 11.43
C ASP A 113 -1.00 8.74 9.95
N ARG A 114 0.04 9.37 9.43
CA ARG A 114 0.11 9.72 8.01
C ARG A 114 0.15 8.47 7.13
N LEU A 115 0.92 7.47 7.56
CA LEU A 115 0.99 6.20 6.81
C LEU A 115 -0.33 5.43 6.86
N ILE A 116 -0.99 5.41 8.02
CA ILE A 116 -2.32 4.79 8.15
C ILE A 116 -3.29 5.42 7.15
N GLU A 117 -3.27 6.75 7.05
CA GLU A 117 -4.12 7.46 6.09
C GLU A 117 -3.77 7.07 4.64
N ILE A 118 -2.49 6.96 4.32
CA ILE A 118 -2.05 6.55 2.98
C ILE A 118 -2.59 5.15 2.64
N TYR A 119 -2.51 4.20 3.57
CA TYR A 119 -3.00 2.85 3.32
C TYR A 119 -4.53 2.79 3.24
N ASP A 120 -5.23 3.65 3.96
CA ASP A 120 -6.68 3.78 3.81
C ASP A 120 -7.04 4.29 2.42
N ILE A 121 -6.34 5.31 1.95
CA ILE A 121 -6.51 5.83 0.59
C ILE A 121 -6.18 4.74 -0.45
N ALA A 122 -5.10 4.01 -0.24
CA ALA A 122 -4.70 2.93 -1.14
C ALA A 122 -5.80 1.86 -1.26
N GLY A 123 -6.39 1.46 -0.14
CA GLY A 123 -7.49 0.50 -0.14
C GLY A 123 -8.68 0.96 -0.97
N ARG A 124 -9.03 2.24 -0.84
CA ARG A 124 -10.14 2.82 -1.62
C ARG A 124 -9.80 2.90 -3.10
N GLN A 125 -8.57 3.25 -3.44
CA GLN A 125 -8.12 3.28 -4.83
C GLN A 125 -8.10 1.89 -5.47
N LEU A 126 -7.69 0.89 -4.71
CA LEU A 126 -7.70 -0.51 -5.18
C LEU A 126 -9.11 -0.99 -5.48
N TYR A 127 -10.05 -0.65 -4.60
CA TYR A 127 -11.47 -0.99 -4.82
C TYR A 127 -12.00 -0.34 -6.09
N THR A 128 -11.72 0.95 -6.28
CA THR A 128 -12.16 1.70 -7.46
C THR A 128 -11.53 1.14 -8.74
N LEU A 129 -10.23 0.81 -8.68
CA LEU A 129 -9.52 0.26 -9.81
C LEU A 129 -10.11 -1.09 -10.24
N ALA A 130 -10.42 -1.95 -9.26
CA ALA A 130 -11.03 -3.25 -9.53
C ALA A 130 -12.37 -3.09 -10.25
N LYS A 131 -13.19 -2.14 -9.82
CA LYS A 131 -14.47 -1.86 -10.47
C LYS A 131 -14.32 -1.29 -11.87
N LYS A 132 -13.46 -0.29 -12.04
CA LYS A 132 -13.25 0.34 -13.34
C LYS A 132 -12.67 -0.63 -14.34
N TRP A 133 -11.78 -1.49 -13.92
CA TRP A 133 -11.17 -2.46 -14.81
C TRP A 133 -12.21 -3.45 -15.35
N THR A 134 -13.21 -3.75 -14.57
CA THR A 134 -14.33 -4.58 -14.99
C THR A 134 -15.02 -3.99 -16.23
N ASN A 135 -15.25 -2.69 -16.21
CA ASN A 135 -15.89 -1.99 -17.33
C ASN A 135 -14.95 -1.83 -18.52
N PHE A 136 -13.67 -1.77 -18.27
CA PHE A 136 -12.64 -1.56 -19.30
C PHE A 136 -12.49 -2.77 -20.21
N LYS A 137 -12.73 -3.94 -19.69
CA LYS A 137 -12.51 -5.19 -20.42
C LYS A 137 -13.60 -5.49 -21.44
N ASP A 138 -14.76 -4.91 -21.28
CA ASP A 138 -15.90 -5.14 -22.17
C ASP A 138 -15.81 -4.32 -23.46
N ARG A 139 -14.72 -3.61 -23.66
CA ARG A 139 -14.42 -2.93 -24.90
C ARG A 139 -13.71 -3.90 -25.86
#